data_20173719e24f7b9e0d3e5e3f47019882
#
_entry.id   20173719e24f7b9e0d3e5e3f47019882
#
_cell.length_a   1.000
_cell.length_b   1.000
_cell.length_c   1.000
_cell.angle_alpha   90.00
_cell.angle_beta   90.00
_cell.angle_gamma   90.00
#
_symmetry.space_group_name_H-M   'P 1'
#
loop_
_entity.id
_entity.type
_entity.pdbx_description
1 polymer ?
#
loop_
_entity_poly.entity_id
_entity_poly.type
_entity_poly.pdbx_seq_one_letter_code
_entity_poly.pdbx_strand_id
1 'polypeptide(L)'
;MASLFTITTLIISVPIAEMLFAYIATLYGGSITLATPMLWALSFLAEFLLGGVTGIFLGAAGADIYLHDTYFVLAHFHYTFFPIAIIGAFAGITFWFPKMFGRMMDERLGKIHFWGTIIAFNVIFIPLFITGAAGDHRRIFDYSGFPDLATPGLQRLRTTATMGLVSLLTVQPVFFFNFIRSMVRGPIASANPWRANTLEWSAPSPPPHGNFAELPDVYRGPYEYSTEDREEDFWPQHVPGDSPAPAASIGGAQ
;
A
#
# COMPACT_ATOMS: atom_id res chain seq x y z
N MET A 1 34.34 8.77 6.30
CA MET A 1 33.23 7.81 6.10
C MET A 1 31.84 8.48 6.10
N ALA A 2 31.53 9.37 7.02
CA ALA A 2 30.21 10.05 7.07
C ALA A 2 29.81 10.76 5.77
N SER A 3 30.74 11.50 5.15
CA SER A 3 30.46 12.20 3.87
C SER A 3 30.16 11.25 2.70
N LEU A 4 30.86 10.13 2.59
CA LEU A 4 30.57 9.12 1.58
C LEU A 4 29.22 8.48 1.79
N PHE A 5 28.88 8.15 3.03
CA PHE A 5 27.56 7.62 3.40
C PHE A 5 26.44 8.60 3.03
N THR A 6 26.59 9.88 3.38
CA THR A 6 25.63 10.93 3.02
C THR A 6 25.40 10.98 1.49
N ILE A 7 26.49 11.03 0.71
CA ILE A 7 26.38 11.09 -0.75
C ILE A 7 25.64 9.86 -1.30
N THR A 8 26.05 8.67 -0.94
CA THR A 8 25.44 7.43 -1.44
C THR A 8 23.98 7.28 -1.01
N THR A 9 23.64 7.66 0.22
CA THR A 9 22.27 7.56 0.75
C THR A 9 21.36 8.62 0.12
N LEU A 10 21.85 9.84 -0.12
CA LEU A 10 21.04 10.86 -0.79
C LEU A 10 20.85 10.58 -2.28
N ILE A 11 21.84 9.98 -2.95
CA ILE A 11 21.69 9.58 -4.36
C ILE A 11 20.55 8.57 -4.55
N ILE A 12 20.34 7.63 -3.63
CA ILE A 12 19.26 6.64 -3.75
C ILE A 12 17.87 7.28 -3.70
N SER A 13 17.72 8.47 -3.13
CA SER A 13 16.43 9.16 -3.10
C SER A 13 15.95 9.59 -4.49
N VAL A 14 16.86 9.77 -5.46
CA VAL A 14 16.53 10.17 -6.84
C VAL A 14 15.72 9.06 -7.55
N PRO A 15 16.22 7.82 -7.74
CA PRO A 15 15.42 6.77 -8.39
C PRO A 15 14.17 6.39 -7.61
N ILE A 16 14.17 6.52 -6.29
CA ILE A 16 12.97 6.29 -5.47
C ILE A 16 11.91 7.36 -5.71
N ALA A 17 12.31 8.63 -5.80
CA ALA A 17 11.41 9.72 -6.14
C ALA A 17 10.84 9.54 -7.55
N GLU A 18 11.67 9.15 -8.54
CA GLU A 18 11.24 8.86 -9.90
C GLU A 18 10.16 7.77 -9.92
N MET A 19 10.36 6.68 -9.19
CA MET A 19 9.37 5.61 -9.07
C MET A 19 8.05 6.10 -8.45
N LEU A 20 8.10 6.91 -7.39
CA LEU A 20 6.91 7.50 -6.77
C LEU A 20 6.17 8.43 -7.75
N PHE A 21 6.90 9.27 -8.47
CA PHE A 21 6.29 10.16 -9.48
C PHE A 21 5.68 9.36 -10.63
N ALA A 22 6.28 8.25 -11.05
CA ALA A 22 5.69 7.36 -12.05
C ALA A 22 4.34 6.78 -11.57
N TYR A 23 4.23 6.36 -10.31
CA TYR A 23 2.95 5.91 -9.74
C TYR A 23 1.91 7.03 -9.68
N ILE A 24 2.30 8.24 -9.25
CA ILE A 24 1.40 9.40 -9.20
C ILE A 24 0.94 9.77 -10.62
N ALA A 25 1.86 9.77 -11.59
CA ALA A 25 1.54 10.03 -12.98
C ALA A 25 0.55 9.00 -13.57
N THR A 26 0.67 7.73 -13.16
CA THR A 26 -0.26 6.67 -13.57
C THR A 26 -1.68 6.91 -13.05
N LEU A 27 -1.83 7.60 -11.93
CA LEU A 27 -3.14 7.94 -11.34
C LEU A 27 -3.71 9.24 -11.90
N TYR A 28 -2.87 10.08 -12.52
CA TYR A 28 -3.27 11.40 -12.99
C TYR A 28 -4.27 11.30 -14.13
N GLY A 29 -5.41 11.96 -13.98
CA GLY A 29 -6.49 11.97 -14.97
C GLY A 29 -7.32 10.67 -15.04
N GLY A 30 -6.97 9.62 -14.26
CA GLY A 30 -7.68 8.34 -14.26
C GLY A 30 -8.99 8.36 -13.48
N SER A 31 -9.91 7.45 -13.83
CA SER A 31 -11.16 7.22 -13.11
C SER A 31 -10.94 6.25 -11.95
N ILE A 32 -10.63 6.80 -10.76
CA ILE A 32 -10.26 6.00 -9.59
C ILE A 32 -11.49 5.47 -8.87
N THR A 33 -11.62 4.15 -8.79
CA THR A 33 -12.63 3.47 -7.96
C THR A 33 -12.04 3.10 -6.62
N LEU A 34 -12.60 3.63 -5.51
CA LEU A 34 -12.12 3.39 -4.15
C LEU A 34 -12.57 2.02 -3.60
N ALA A 35 -12.24 0.97 -4.33
CA ALA A 35 -12.33 -0.42 -3.86
C ALA A 35 -11.16 -0.74 -2.89
N THR A 36 -11.33 -1.77 -2.06
CA THR A 36 -10.33 -2.15 -1.06
C THR A 36 -8.89 -2.25 -1.61
N PRO A 37 -8.61 -2.91 -2.75
CA PRO A 37 -7.25 -2.97 -3.27
C PRO A 37 -6.69 -1.60 -3.69
N MET A 38 -7.53 -0.70 -4.23
CA MET A 38 -7.11 0.66 -4.58
C MET A 38 -6.82 1.50 -3.33
N LEU A 39 -7.61 1.36 -2.27
CA LEU A 39 -7.32 2.03 -1.00
C LEU A 39 -5.94 1.64 -0.46
N TRP A 40 -5.59 0.35 -0.52
CA TRP A 40 -4.25 -0.12 -0.15
C TRP A 40 -3.15 0.46 -1.05
N ALA A 41 -3.36 0.51 -2.36
CA ALA A 41 -2.40 1.09 -3.30
C ALA A 41 -2.18 2.59 -3.06
N LEU A 42 -3.24 3.36 -2.79
CA LEU A 42 -3.14 4.79 -2.47
C LEU A 42 -2.46 5.03 -1.12
N SER A 43 -2.76 4.21 -0.11
CA SER A 43 -2.08 4.32 1.18
C SER A 43 -0.61 3.95 1.09
N PHE A 44 -0.24 2.98 0.24
CA PHE A 44 1.17 2.69 -0.05
C PHE A 44 1.92 3.95 -0.48
N LEU A 45 1.38 4.70 -1.44
CA LEU A 45 2.00 5.94 -1.92
C LEU A 45 2.16 6.98 -0.81
N ALA A 46 1.10 7.20 -0.02
CA ALA A 46 1.10 8.21 1.04
C ALA A 46 2.10 7.88 2.15
N GLU A 47 2.06 6.64 2.65
CA GLU A 47 2.93 6.20 3.75
C GLU A 47 4.40 6.11 3.29
N PHE A 48 4.65 5.60 2.09
CA PHE A 48 5.99 5.50 1.55
C PHE A 48 6.60 6.86 1.21
N LEU A 49 5.79 7.84 0.78
CA LEU A 49 6.25 9.22 0.58
C LEU A 49 6.76 9.83 1.90
N LEU A 50 5.99 9.65 2.99
CA LEU A 50 6.40 10.11 4.31
C LEU A 50 7.70 9.42 4.78
N GLY A 51 7.79 8.11 4.55
CA GLY A 51 9.01 7.33 4.79
C GLY A 51 10.20 7.88 4.01
N GLY A 52 10.04 8.10 2.71
CA GLY A 52 11.10 8.62 1.84
C GLY A 52 11.60 10.00 2.26
N VAL A 53 10.69 10.94 2.55
CA VAL A 53 11.04 12.29 3.00
C VAL A 53 11.81 12.24 4.34
N THR A 54 11.37 11.43 5.30
CA THR A 54 12.07 11.29 6.58
C THR A 54 13.44 10.63 6.44
N GLY A 55 13.64 9.80 5.41
CA GLY A 55 14.92 9.19 5.07
C GLY A 55 15.98 10.20 4.62
N ILE A 56 15.57 11.30 4.00
CA ILE A 56 16.50 12.38 3.61
C ILE A 56 17.17 12.97 4.85
N PHE A 57 16.42 13.15 5.95
CA PHE A 57 17.00 13.64 7.20
C PHE A 57 18.02 12.66 7.79
N LEU A 58 17.73 11.37 7.78
CA LEU A 58 18.64 10.32 8.23
C LEU A 58 19.85 10.13 7.29
N GLY A 59 19.69 10.39 5.99
CA GLY A 59 20.78 10.36 5.03
C GLY A 59 21.75 11.53 5.19
N ALA A 60 21.30 12.66 5.73
CA ALA A 60 22.11 13.84 5.95
C ALA A 60 22.88 13.71 7.27
N ALA A 61 24.22 13.50 7.20
CA ALA A 61 25.05 13.29 8.39
C ALA A 61 24.88 14.37 9.49
N GLY A 62 24.67 15.64 9.10
CA GLY A 62 24.45 16.72 10.05
C GLY A 62 23.14 16.62 10.85
N ALA A 63 22.10 16.01 10.28
CA ALA A 63 20.85 15.74 10.97
C ALA A 63 20.90 14.38 11.69
N ASP A 64 21.54 13.37 11.07
CA ASP A 64 21.61 12.02 11.62
C ASP A 64 22.36 11.95 12.97
N ILE A 65 23.30 12.84 13.23
CA ILE A 65 23.98 12.95 14.54
C ILE A 65 22.96 13.05 15.70
N TYR A 66 21.82 13.72 15.49
CA TYR A 66 20.78 13.92 16.50
C TYR A 66 19.68 12.86 16.43
N LEU A 67 19.50 12.21 15.30
CA LEU A 67 18.40 11.27 15.05
C LEU A 67 18.83 9.81 15.15
N HIS A 68 20.14 9.56 15.03
CA HIS A 68 20.70 8.21 15.05
C HIS A 68 20.36 7.48 16.35
N ASP A 69 19.96 6.22 16.24
CA ASP A 69 19.54 5.36 17.36
C ASP A 69 18.36 5.89 18.20
N THR A 70 17.61 6.86 17.69
CA THR A 70 16.35 7.32 18.30
C THR A 70 15.14 6.58 17.74
N TYR A 71 13.96 6.82 18.32
CA TYR A 71 12.68 6.35 17.78
C TYR A 71 12.33 6.95 16.41
N PHE A 72 13.00 8.04 16.00
CA PHE A 72 12.85 8.59 14.63
C PHE A 72 13.29 7.58 13.58
N VAL A 73 14.42 6.90 13.78
CA VAL A 73 14.91 5.84 12.87
C VAL A 73 13.91 4.70 12.80
N LEU A 74 13.33 4.32 13.94
CA LEU A 74 12.36 3.24 14.02
C LEU A 74 11.07 3.59 13.26
N ALA A 75 10.57 4.80 13.42
CA ALA A 75 9.42 5.29 12.69
C ALA A 75 9.70 5.35 11.18
N HIS A 76 10.83 5.92 10.77
CA HIS A 76 11.23 6.01 9.37
C HIS A 76 11.23 4.65 8.68
N PHE A 77 11.91 3.64 9.22
CA PHE A 77 12.01 2.37 8.52
C PHE A 77 10.67 1.63 8.47
N HIS A 78 9.76 1.86 9.42
CA HIS A 78 8.41 1.31 9.32
C HIS A 78 7.59 2.00 8.24
N TYR A 79 7.74 3.30 8.03
CA TYR A 79 7.10 4.01 6.91
C TYR A 79 7.68 3.66 5.53
N THR A 80 8.84 3.02 5.47
CA THR A 80 9.38 2.47 4.22
C THR A 80 9.06 0.99 4.07
N PHE A 81 9.34 0.18 5.09
CA PHE A 81 9.21 -1.27 5.02
C PHE A 81 7.76 -1.76 5.06
N PHE A 82 6.93 -1.21 5.95
CA PHE A 82 5.54 -1.65 6.11
C PHE A 82 4.70 -1.40 4.85
N PRO A 83 4.77 -0.22 4.17
CA PRO A 83 4.11 -0.04 2.91
C PRO A 83 4.53 -1.07 1.85
N ILE A 84 5.82 -1.29 1.68
CA ILE A 84 6.33 -2.23 0.67
C ILE A 84 5.88 -3.66 0.97
N ALA A 85 6.12 -4.15 2.19
CA ALA A 85 5.91 -5.56 2.52
C ALA A 85 4.43 -5.87 2.85
N ILE A 86 3.81 -5.07 3.69
CA ILE A 86 2.50 -5.39 4.27
C ILE A 86 1.35 -4.76 3.48
N ILE A 87 1.41 -3.44 3.24
CA ILE A 87 0.36 -2.77 2.45
C ILE A 87 0.35 -3.31 1.02
N GLY A 88 1.53 -3.49 0.41
CA GLY A 88 1.65 -4.10 -0.91
C GLY A 88 1.10 -5.52 -0.96
N ALA A 89 1.35 -6.35 0.07
CA ALA A 89 0.77 -7.68 0.17
C ALA A 89 -0.76 -7.64 0.29
N PHE A 90 -1.34 -6.76 1.12
CA PHE A 90 -2.79 -6.62 1.22
C PHE A 90 -3.41 -6.12 -0.08
N ALA A 91 -2.77 -5.16 -0.76
CA ALA A 91 -3.21 -4.71 -2.07
C ALA A 91 -3.25 -5.87 -3.08
N GLY A 92 -2.13 -6.62 -3.20
CA GLY A 92 -2.00 -7.74 -4.11
C GLY A 92 -2.97 -8.87 -3.80
N ILE A 93 -3.07 -9.31 -2.55
CA ILE A 93 -3.98 -10.38 -2.13
C ILE A 93 -5.43 -10.00 -2.44
N THR A 94 -5.87 -8.80 -2.09
CA THR A 94 -7.25 -8.37 -2.33
C THR A 94 -7.54 -8.17 -3.81
N PHE A 95 -6.57 -7.68 -4.60
CA PHE A 95 -6.71 -7.47 -6.03
C PHE A 95 -6.80 -8.79 -6.80
N TRP A 96 -5.91 -9.74 -6.54
CA TRP A 96 -5.87 -11.02 -7.24
C TRP A 96 -6.68 -12.13 -6.57
N PHE A 97 -7.36 -11.87 -5.45
CA PHE A 97 -8.23 -12.84 -4.80
C PHE A 97 -9.23 -13.51 -5.76
N PRO A 98 -9.90 -12.77 -6.68
CA PRO A 98 -10.77 -13.37 -7.69
C PRO A 98 -10.06 -14.41 -8.58
N LYS A 99 -8.83 -14.12 -8.98
CA LYS A 99 -8.02 -15.06 -9.79
C LYS A 99 -7.58 -16.29 -8.99
N MET A 100 -7.27 -16.12 -7.70
CA MET A 100 -6.83 -17.23 -6.86
C MET A 100 -7.98 -18.20 -6.51
N PHE A 101 -9.17 -17.67 -6.22
CA PHE A 101 -10.25 -18.46 -5.62
C PHE A 101 -11.58 -18.42 -6.41
N GLY A 102 -11.68 -17.67 -7.49
CA GLY A 102 -12.91 -17.51 -8.26
C GLY A 102 -14.05 -16.79 -7.49
N ARG A 103 -13.72 -16.10 -6.41
CA ARG A 103 -14.68 -15.43 -5.51
C ARG A 103 -14.19 -14.04 -5.16
N MET A 104 -15.11 -13.18 -4.70
CA MET A 104 -14.80 -11.85 -4.20
C MET A 104 -14.68 -11.86 -2.68
N MET A 105 -13.75 -11.05 -2.15
CA MET A 105 -13.72 -10.73 -0.72
C MET A 105 -14.87 -9.78 -0.36
N ASP A 106 -15.31 -9.83 0.91
CA ASP A 106 -16.29 -8.87 1.42
C ASP A 106 -15.67 -7.48 1.52
N GLU A 107 -16.23 -6.55 0.75
CA GLU A 107 -15.71 -5.19 0.62
C GLU A 107 -15.86 -4.37 1.92
N ARG A 108 -16.92 -4.62 2.71
CA ARG A 108 -17.12 -3.91 3.98
C ARG A 108 -16.07 -4.32 5.01
N LEU A 109 -15.83 -5.62 5.15
CA LEU A 109 -14.78 -6.14 6.01
C LEU A 109 -13.40 -5.70 5.53
N GLY A 110 -13.17 -5.67 4.21
CA GLY A 110 -11.96 -5.15 3.61
C GLY A 110 -11.70 -3.68 4.00
N LYS A 111 -12.70 -2.82 3.91
CA LYS A 111 -12.60 -1.41 4.30
C LYS A 111 -12.42 -1.22 5.81
N ILE A 112 -13.09 -2.02 6.64
CA ILE A 112 -12.89 -1.98 8.10
C ILE A 112 -11.44 -2.35 8.44
N HIS A 113 -10.92 -3.41 7.85
CA HIS A 113 -9.52 -3.81 8.03
C HIS A 113 -8.56 -2.73 7.55
N PHE A 114 -8.79 -2.16 6.36
CA PHE A 114 -7.98 -1.09 5.79
C PHE A 114 -7.89 0.12 6.72
N TRP A 115 -9.02 0.74 7.06
CA TRP A 115 -9.03 1.94 7.89
C TRP A 115 -8.50 1.69 9.28
N GLY A 116 -8.86 0.56 9.89
CA GLY A 116 -8.33 0.18 11.19
C GLY A 116 -6.80 0.01 11.18
N THR A 117 -6.26 -0.60 10.13
CA THR A 117 -4.81 -0.80 9.98
C THR A 117 -4.08 0.51 9.77
N ILE A 118 -4.52 1.36 8.81
CA ILE A 118 -3.84 2.61 8.49
C ILE A 118 -3.91 3.60 9.65
N ILE A 119 -5.06 3.74 10.30
CA ILE A 119 -5.20 4.62 11.47
C ILE A 119 -4.30 4.13 12.61
N ALA A 120 -4.35 2.84 12.93
CA ALA A 120 -3.53 2.28 14.01
C ALA A 120 -2.03 2.43 13.71
N PHE A 121 -1.60 2.20 12.46
CA PHE A 121 -0.22 2.40 12.02
C PHE A 121 0.26 3.83 12.27
N ASN A 122 -0.51 4.82 11.84
CA ASN A 122 -0.17 6.23 12.06
C ASN A 122 -0.20 6.63 13.54
N VAL A 123 -1.11 6.07 14.34
CA VAL A 123 -1.16 6.27 15.80
C VAL A 123 0.08 5.70 16.50
N ILE A 124 0.73 4.68 15.93
CA ILE A 124 2.00 4.16 16.43
C ILE A 124 3.14 5.10 16.04
N PHE A 125 3.33 5.35 14.76
CA PHE A 125 4.61 5.84 14.25
C PHE A 125 4.73 7.37 14.18
N ILE A 126 3.63 8.13 14.07
CA ILE A 126 3.69 9.59 14.16
C ILE A 126 4.18 10.04 15.56
N PRO A 127 3.64 9.53 16.69
CA PRO A 127 4.20 9.82 18.00
C PRO A 127 5.67 9.44 18.13
N LEU A 128 6.10 8.33 17.51
CA LEU A 128 7.50 7.89 17.55
C LEU A 128 8.44 8.81 16.76
N PHE A 129 7.99 9.44 15.68
CA PHE A 129 8.76 10.52 15.04
C PHE A 129 8.97 11.70 15.99
N ILE A 130 7.93 12.11 16.70
CA ILE A 130 7.99 13.24 17.62
C ILE A 130 8.91 12.93 18.81
N THR A 131 8.76 11.75 19.43
CA THR A 131 9.63 11.35 20.55
C THR A 131 11.08 11.20 20.11
N GLY A 132 11.32 10.59 18.94
CA GLY A 132 12.66 10.44 18.39
C GLY A 132 13.33 11.77 18.04
N ALA A 133 12.57 12.73 17.49
CA ALA A 133 13.06 14.10 17.24
C ALA A 133 13.37 14.86 18.55
N ALA A 134 12.73 14.50 19.65
CA ALA A 134 13.05 15.00 20.99
C ALA A 134 14.26 14.29 21.65
N GLY A 135 14.94 13.39 20.93
CA GLY A 135 16.11 12.67 21.40
C GLY A 135 15.82 11.38 22.16
N ASP A 136 14.58 10.88 22.10
CA ASP A 136 14.20 9.63 22.79
C ASP A 136 14.86 8.43 22.07
N HIS A 137 15.82 7.80 22.77
CA HIS A 137 16.57 6.67 22.24
C HIS A 137 15.72 5.40 22.20
N ARG A 138 15.85 4.62 21.15
CA ARG A 138 15.30 3.27 21.11
C ARG A 138 16.02 2.36 22.10
N ARG A 139 15.35 1.30 22.57
CA ARG A 139 15.91 0.26 23.46
C ARG A 139 16.16 0.70 24.90
N ILE A 140 15.55 1.80 25.37
CA ILE A 140 15.56 2.15 26.78
C ILE A 140 14.49 1.31 27.48
N PHE A 141 14.91 0.53 28.46
CA PHE A 141 14.01 -0.25 29.32
C PHE A 141 13.49 0.59 30.51
N ASP A 142 14.38 1.37 31.11
CA ASP A 142 14.06 2.19 32.27
C ASP A 142 14.53 3.64 32.07
N TYR A 143 13.58 4.56 32.20
CA TYR A 143 13.81 5.99 32.01
C TYR A 143 14.29 6.71 33.28
N SER A 144 14.48 6.02 34.44
CA SER A 144 14.92 6.63 35.68
C SER A 144 16.29 7.32 35.59
N GLY A 145 17.16 6.80 34.70
CA GLY A 145 18.46 7.41 34.38
C GLY A 145 18.42 8.55 33.35
N PHE A 146 17.24 8.89 32.82
CA PHE A 146 17.05 9.86 31.73
C PHE A 146 15.93 10.85 32.04
N PRO A 147 16.10 11.76 33.04
CA PRO A 147 15.04 12.64 33.53
C PRO A 147 14.47 13.54 32.41
N ASP A 148 15.30 13.99 31.47
CA ASP A 148 14.88 14.80 30.34
C ASP A 148 13.94 14.05 29.35
N LEU A 149 14.05 12.73 29.29
CA LEU A 149 13.20 11.86 28.47
C LEU A 149 12.00 11.31 29.28
N ALA A 150 12.04 11.36 30.58
CA ALA A 150 10.97 10.90 31.48
C ALA A 150 9.83 11.91 31.66
N THR A 151 9.71 12.89 30.76
CA THR A 151 8.66 13.91 30.81
C THR A 151 7.27 13.35 30.61
N PRO A 152 6.22 13.90 31.24
CA PRO A 152 4.84 13.47 31.03
C PRO A 152 4.38 13.57 29.59
N GLY A 153 4.91 14.54 28.81
CA GLY A 153 4.60 14.72 27.39
C GLY A 153 5.08 13.54 26.54
N LEU A 154 6.36 13.18 26.64
CA LEU A 154 6.95 12.05 25.93
C LEU A 154 6.32 10.72 26.37
N GLN A 155 6.02 10.58 27.67
CA GLN A 155 5.35 9.39 28.18
C GLN A 155 3.95 9.20 27.57
N ARG A 156 3.17 10.27 27.40
CA ARG A 156 1.87 10.18 26.70
C ARG A 156 2.03 9.71 25.26
N LEU A 157 3.01 10.23 24.53
CA LEU A 157 3.27 9.82 23.15
C LEU A 157 3.65 8.34 23.06
N ARG A 158 4.51 7.83 23.94
CA ARG A 158 4.86 6.40 24.03
C ARG A 158 3.63 5.54 24.37
N THR A 159 2.80 6.00 25.30
CA THR A 159 1.55 5.32 25.64
C THR A 159 0.60 5.29 24.43
N THR A 160 0.47 6.41 23.70
CA THR A 160 -0.32 6.48 22.47
C THR A 160 0.17 5.48 21.42
N ALA A 161 1.49 5.39 21.22
CA ALA A 161 2.07 4.40 20.32
C ALA A 161 1.75 2.96 20.75
N THR A 162 1.82 2.66 22.05
CA THR A 162 1.46 1.34 22.59
C THR A 162 -0.03 1.03 22.35
N MET A 163 -0.93 1.99 22.57
CA MET A 163 -2.35 1.82 22.29
C MET A 163 -2.61 1.60 20.80
N GLY A 164 -1.86 2.31 19.93
CA GLY A 164 -1.88 2.08 18.49
C GLY A 164 -1.47 0.66 18.12
N LEU A 165 -0.42 0.11 18.77
CA LEU A 165 0.03 -1.27 18.55
C LEU A 165 -1.06 -2.28 18.93
N VAL A 166 -1.69 -2.12 20.09
CA VAL A 166 -2.81 -2.98 20.51
C VAL A 166 -3.95 -2.90 19.49
N SER A 167 -4.29 -1.70 19.04
CA SER A 167 -5.33 -1.49 18.02
C SER A 167 -4.95 -2.16 16.70
N LEU A 168 -3.69 -2.06 16.26
CA LEU A 168 -3.21 -2.71 15.05
C LEU A 168 -3.35 -4.23 15.12
N LEU A 169 -2.96 -4.83 16.24
CA LEU A 169 -3.07 -6.28 16.44
C LEU A 169 -4.53 -6.75 16.50
N THR A 170 -5.44 -5.96 17.06
CA THR A 170 -6.85 -6.32 17.19
C THR A 170 -7.61 -6.23 15.88
N VAL A 171 -7.15 -5.46 14.91
CA VAL A 171 -7.80 -5.34 13.60
C VAL A 171 -7.39 -6.43 12.61
N GLN A 172 -6.20 -7.04 12.77
CA GLN A 172 -5.71 -8.05 11.82
C GLN A 172 -6.61 -9.30 11.72
N PRO A 173 -7.23 -9.82 12.79
CA PRO A 173 -8.19 -10.92 12.69
C PRO A 173 -9.34 -10.67 11.70
N VAL A 174 -9.72 -9.42 11.45
CA VAL A 174 -10.75 -9.07 10.46
C VAL A 174 -10.32 -9.48 9.05
N PHE A 175 -9.05 -9.29 8.70
CA PHE A 175 -8.52 -9.75 7.42
C PHE A 175 -8.58 -11.27 7.30
N PHE A 176 -8.07 -11.99 8.26
CA PHE A 176 -8.06 -13.46 8.22
C PHE A 176 -9.48 -14.04 8.18
N PHE A 177 -10.39 -13.45 8.95
CA PHE A 177 -11.79 -13.84 8.91
C PHE A 177 -12.41 -13.59 7.53
N ASN A 178 -12.20 -12.39 6.96
CA ASN A 178 -12.68 -12.05 5.62
C ASN A 178 -12.10 -13.01 4.57
N PHE A 179 -10.78 -13.23 4.61
CA PHE A 179 -10.05 -14.08 3.68
C PHE A 179 -10.63 -15.52 3.68
N ILE A 180 -10.68 -16.17 4.85
CA ILE A 180 -11.15 -17.56 4.98
C ILE A 180 -12.63 -17.67 4.62
N ARG A 181 -13.48 -16.76 5.14
CA ARG A 181 -14.91 -16.75 4.82
C ARG A 181 -15.15 -16.58 3.33
N SER A 182 -14.42 -15.70 2.69
CA SER A 182 -14.59 -15.39 1.26
C SER A 182 -14.11 -16.52 0.34
N MET A 183 -13.10 -17.29 0.73
CA MET A 183 -12.69 -18.50 -0.01
C MET A 183 -13.84 -19.51 -0.14
N VAL A 184 -14.70 -19.61 0.88
CA VAL A 184 -15.76 -20.64 0.93
C VAL A 184 -17.13 -20.05 0.55
N ARG A 185 -17.45 -18.84 1.02
CA ARG A 185 -18.80 -18.25 0.96
C ARG A 185 -18.83 -16.88 0.25
N GLY A 186 -17.71 -16.39 -0.30
CA GLY A 186 -17.69 -15.15 -1.06
C GLY A 186 -18.54 -15.25 -2.34
N PRO A 187 -19.10 -14.16 -2.83
CA PRO A 187 -19.77 -14.12 -4.13
C PRO A 187 -18.86 -14.63 -5.24
N ILE A 188 -19.41 -15.33 -6.23
CA ILE A 188 -18.64 -15.78 -7.40
C ILE A 188 -18.16 -14.54 -8.17
N ALA A 189 -16.87 -14.52 -8.47
CA ALA A 189 -16.26 -13.42 -9.21
C ALA A 189 -16.50 -13.56 -10.72
N SER A 190 -16.70 -12.43 -11.40
CA SER A 190 -16.56 -12.38 -12.86
C SER A 190 -15.09 -12.55 -13.27
N ALA A 191 -14.84 -12.77 -14.56
CA ALA A 191 -13.48 -12.87 -15.07
C ALA A 191 -12.68 -11.58 -14.83
N ASN A 192 -13.32 -10.41 -14.94
CA ASN A 192 -12.71 -9.10 -14.72
C ASN A 192 -13.59 -8.20 -13.81
N PRO A 193 -13.57 -8.40 -12.49
CA PRO A 193 -14.41 -7.63 -11.58
C PRO A 193 -13.97 -6.18 -11.41
N TRP A 194 -12.72 -5.88 -11.77
CA TRP A 194 -12.11 -4.55 -11.60
C TRP A 194 -12.18 -3.67 -12.85
N ARG A 195 -12.65 -4.19 -13.98
CA ARG A 195 -12.55 -3.54 -15.30
C ARG A 195 -11.09 -3.14 -15.61
N ALA A 196 -10.16 -4.04 -15.29
CA ALA A 196 -8.74 -3.81 -15.57
C ALA A 196 -8.44 -4.13 -17.05
N ASN A 197 -7.51 -3.38 -17.63
CA ASN A 197 -7.19 -3.47 -19.07
C ASN A 197 -6.17 -4.57 -19.37
N THR A 198 -5.38 -4.99 -18.38
CA THR A 198 -4.26 -5.90 -18.56
C THR A 198 -4.70 -7.33 -18.86
N LEU A 199 -3.84 -8.06 -19.56
CA LEU A 199 -4.16 -9.34 -20.20
C LEU A 199 -4.58 -10.43 -19.21
N GLU A 200 -4.04 -10.45 -18.00
CA GLU A 200 -4.43 -11.42 -16.97
C GLU A 200 -5.91 -11.37 -16.61
N TRP A 201 -6.57 -10.23 -16.83
CA TRP A 201 -7.99 -10.05 -16.55
C TRP A 201 -8.90 -10.50 -17.72
N SER A 202 -8.33 -10.89 -18.86
CA SER A 202 -9.07 -11.56 -19.94
C SER A 202 -9.22 -13.07 -19.70
N ALA A 203 -8.34 -13.67 -18.86
CA ALA A 203 -8.46 -15.07 -18.47
C ALA A 203 -9.66 -15.32 -17.55
N PRO A 204 -10.21 -16.54 -17.47
CA PRO A 204 -11.22 -16.92 -16.48
C PRO A 204 -10.72 -16.76 -15.03
N SER A 205 -11.64 -16.74 -14.07
CA SER A 205 -11.36 -16.67 -12.62
C SER A 205 -11.96 -17.89 -11.90
N PRO A 206 -11.15 -18.86 -11.42
CA PRO A 206 -9.71 -19.01 -11.56
C PRO A 206 -9.24 -19.30 -12.97
N PRO A 207 -7.98 -19.00 -13.34
CA PRO A 207 -7.47 -19.35 -14.66
C PRO A 207 -7.28 -20.87 -14.78
N PRO A 208 -7.52 -21.47 -15.96
CA PRO A 208 -7.23 -22.88 -16.23
C PRO A 208 -5.72 -23.12 -16.34
N HIS A 209 -5.33 -24.39 -16.43
CA HIS A 209 -3.94 -24.74 -16.76
C HIS A 209 -3.56 -24.11 -18.12
N GLY A 210 -2.46 -23.35 -18.14
CA GLY A 210 -2.03 -22.57 -19.31
C GLY A 210 -2.65 -21.18 -19.42
N ASN A 211 -3.48 -20.76 -18.47
CA ASN A 211 -4.16 -19.47 -18.35
C ASN A 211 -5.25 -19.20 -19.40
N PHE A 212 -5.04 -19.56 -20.67
CA PHE A 212 -5.96 -19.32 -21.76
C PHE A 212 -6.26 -20.63 -22.49
N ALA A 213 -7.51 -20.83 -22.90
CA ALA A 213 -7.89 -21.95 -23.78
C ALA A 213 -7.32 -21.75 -25.20
N GLU A 214 -7.36 -20.51 -25.67
CA GLU A 214 -6.73 -20.06 -26.91
C GLU A 214 -5.92 -18.79 -26.58
N LEU A 215 -4.74 -18.65 -27.17
CA LEU A 215 -3.90 -17.46 -26.93
C LEU A 215 -4.60 -16.22 -27.49
N PRO A 216 -4.84 -15.20 -26.68
CA PRO A 216 -5.47 -13.98 -27.15
C PRO A 216 -4.51 -13.17 -28.05
N ASP A 217 -5.05 -12.56 -29.08
CA ASP A 217 -4.32 -11.52 -29.79
C ASP A 217 -4.15 -10.29 -28.90
N VAL A 218 -2.97 -9.66 -28.97
CA VAL A 218 -2.66 -8.48 -28.19
C VAL A 218 -2.47 -7.30 -29.13
N TYR A 219 -3.35 -6.31 -29.04
CA TYR A 219 -3.39 -5.16 -29.95
C TYR A 219 -2.67 -3.93 -29.41
N ARG A 220 -2.40 -3.89 -28.08
CA ARG A 220 -1.77 -2.72 -27.41
C ARG A 220 -1.01 -3.10 -26.17
N GLY A 221 -0.15 -2.17 -25.71
CA GLY A 221 0.59 -2.31 -24.48
C GLY A 221 -0.27 -2.21 -23.21
N PRO A 222 0.26 -2.60 -22.05
CA PRO A 222 -0.49 -2.62 -20.78
C PRO A 222 -0.81 -1.23 -20.23
N TYR A 223 -0.18 -0.19 -20.74
CA TYR A 223 -0.34 1.20 -20.29
C TYR A 223 -1.02 2.12 -21.32
N GLU A 224 -1.50 1.55 -22.43
CA GLU A 224 -2.22 2.28 -23.46
C GLU A 224 -3.71 2.38 -23.10
N TYR A 225 -4.03 3.26 -22.16
CA TYR A 225 -5.38 3.62 -21.72
C TYR A 225 -5.44 5.14 -21.48
N SER A 226 -6.61 5.70 -21.21
CA SER A 226 -6.83 7.15 -21.09
C SER A 226 -6.40 7.94 -22.33
N THR A 227 -6.80 7.46 -23.50
CA THR A 227 -6.52 8.12 -24.79
C THR A 227 -7.58 9.19 -25.07
N GLU A 228 -7.20 10.29 -25.74
CA GLU A 228 -8.10 11.41 -26.08
C GLU A 228 -9.28 10.98 -26.98
N ASP A 229 -9.13 9.89 -27.71
CA ASP A 229 -10.13 9.35 -28.64
C ASP A 229 -11.24 8.52 -27.95
N ARG A 230 -11.17 8.31 -26.62
CA ARG A 230 -12.13 7.49 -25.89
C ARG A 230 -12.60 8.14 -24.60
N GLU A 231 -13.92 8.08 -24.39
CA GLU A 231 -14.57 8.58 -23.17
C GLU A 231 -14.33 7.65 -21.95
N GLU A 232 -14.06 6.34 -22.19
CA GLU A 232 -13.86 5.35 -21.15
C GLU A 232 -12.42 4.84 -21.11
N ASP A 233 -11.83 4.77 -19.91
CA ASP A 233 -10.51 4.20 -19.66
C ASP A 233 -10.44 2.67 -19.83
N PHE A 234 -11.59 1.98 -19.88
CA PHE A 234 -11.67 0.55 -20.04
C PHE A 234 -11.43 0.14 -21.50
N TRP A 235 -10.19 -0.21 -21.80
CA TRP A 235 -9.76 -0.66 -23.13
C TRP A 235 -8.83 -1.88 -23.04
N PRO A 236 -9.37 -3.09 -22.87
CA PRO A 236 -8.58 -4.30 -22.70
C PRO A 236 -7.60 -4.56 -23.84
N GLN A 237 -6.41 -5.06 -23.54
CA GLN A 237 -5.33 -5.28 -24.50
C GLN A 237 -5.70 -6.22 -25.66
N HIS A 238 -6.64 -7.16 -25.45
CA HIS A 238 -7.07 -8.16 -26.42
C HIS A 238 -8.26 -7.72 -27.30
N VAL A 239 -8.74 -6.48 -27.16
CA VAL A 239 -9.84 -5.93 -27.95
C VAL A 239 -9.28 -5.06 -29.07
N PRO A 240 -9.63 -5.31 -30.36
CA PRO A 240 -9.19 -4.47 -31.48
C PRO A 240 -9.55 -2.98 -31.30
N GLY A 241 -8.74 -2.09 -31.89
CA GLY A 241 -8.90 -0.64 -31.76
C GLY A 241 -10.25 -0.09 -32.25
N ASP A 242 -10.79 -0.69 -33.30
CA ASP A 242 -12.05 -0.30 -33.95
C ASP A 242 -13.29 -0.90 -33.29
N SER A 243 -13.13 -1.74 -32.27
CA SER A 243 -14.26 -2.36 -31.59
C SER A 243 -14.82 -1.41 -30.52
N PRO A 244 -16.17 -1.29 -30.40
CA PRO A 244 -16.77 -0.60 -29.27
C PRO A 244 -16.31 -1.27 -27.97
N ALA A 245 -16.15 -0.48 -26.90
CA ALA A 245 -15.78 -1.02 -25.58
C ALA A 245 -16.74 -2.18 -25.23
N PRO A 246 -16.23 -3.34 -24.76
CA PRO A 246 -17.10 -4.45 -24.39
C PRO A 246 -18.06 -3.98 -23.31
N ALA A 247 -19.35 -4.24 -23.52
CA ALA A 247 -20.39 -3.88 -22.56
C ALA A 247 -20.03 -4.43 -21.19
N ALA A 248 -20.06 -3.58 -20.17
CA ALA A 248 -19.82 -4.00 -18.80
C ALA A 248 -20.80 -5.14 -18.49
N SER A 249 -20.31 -6.35 -18.29
CA SER A 249 -21.10 -7.41 -17.68
C SER A 249 -21.34 -7.00 -16.24
N ILE A 250 -22.39 -6.22 -16.03
CA ILE A 250 -22.93 -5.96 -14.70
C ILE A 250 -23.37 -7.33 -14.21
N GLY A 251 -22.51 -7.98 -13.44
CA GLY A 251 -22.86 -9.18 -12.70
C GLY A 251 -24.06 -8.81 -11.83
N GLY A 252 -25.23 -9.32 -12.24
CA GLY A 252 -26.47 -9.05 -11.55
C GLY A 252 -26.32 -9.41 -10.07
N ALA A 253 -26.54 -8.42 -9.23
CA ALA A 253 -26.93 -8.65 -7.87
C ALA A 253 -28.30 -9.37 -7.90
N GLN A 254 -28.30 -10.65 -7.59
CA GLN A 254 -29.43 -11.41 -7.05
C GLN A 254 -28.93 -12.20 -5.87
#